data_13c9c85b5f509ed8222d79c74d74d6e9
#
_entry.id   13c9c85b5f509ed8222d79c74d74d6e9
#
_cell.length_a   1.000
_cell.length_b   1.000
_cell.length_c   1.000
_cell.angle_alpha   90.00
_cell.angle_beta   90.00
_cell.angle_gamma   90.00
#
_symmetry.space_group_name_H-M   'P 1'
#
loop_
_entity.id
_entity.type
_entity.pdbx_description
1 polymer ?
#
loop_
_entity_poly.entity_id
_entity_poly.type
_entity_poly.pdbx_seq_one_letter_code
_entity_poly.pdbx_strand_id
1 'polypeptide(L)'
;MSKKNTYDFAIIGAGIVGLSTALHLQRQNKNVLVLEKEKKPGLHQSGRNSGVIHSGIYYKPNSSKSELSIRGRNLLIEYLNERGINYRQEGKVVVDNDLDKLENLQSRSKELEMDGVDIVQDDDLLSIEPNSVIKTGLFVPQAGVVDYGEVVRAYADEFIELGGEIQYIEEIIEIENLHNVKQIKSKKNTFSCE
;
A
#
# COMPACT_ATOMS: atom_id res chain seq x y z
N MET A 1 -13.84 19.41 -33.69
CA MET A 1 -12.48 19.50 -33.12
C MET A 1 -12.55 18.87 -31.74
N SER A 2 -11.99 17.66 -31.59
CA SER A 2 -11.88 17.00 -30.28
C SER A 2 -11.05 17.89 -29.36
N LYS A 3 -11.60 18.26 -28.19
CA LYS A 3 -10.81 18.86 -27.12
C LYS A 3 -9.67 17.90 -26.84
N LYS A 4 -8.43 18.28 -27.12
CA LYS A 4 -7.27 17.59 -26.59
C LYS A 4 -7.38 17.72 -25.07
N ASN A 5 -7.82 16.65 -24.41
CA ASN A 5 -7.80 16.60 -22.96
C ASN A 5 -6.33 16.56 -22.56
N THR A 6 -5.79 17.71 -22.16
CA THR A 6 -4.48 17.76 -21.54
C THR A 6 -4.71 17.49 -20.04
N TYR A 7 -4.03 16.48 -19.52
CA TYR A 7 -4.09 16.14 -18.09
C TYR A 7 -2.98 16.87 -17.35
N ASP A 8 -3.20 17.22 -16.10
CA ASP A 8 -2.13 17.76 -15.23
C ASP A 8 -1.12 16.66 -14.90
N PHE A 9 -1.61 15.43 -14.75
CA PHE A 9 -0.78 14.25 -14.44
C PHE A 9 -1.24 13.01 -15.20
N ALA A 10 -0.27 12.19 -15.60
CA ALA A 10 -0.49 10.84 -16.09
C ALA A 10 0.24 9.83 -15.21
N ILE A 11 -0.50 8.89 -14.65
CA ILE A 11 0.01 7.82 -13.79
C ILE A 11 0.07 6.52 -14.61
N ILE A 12 1.24 5.89 -14.65
CA ILE A 12 1.42 4.62 -15.36
C ILE A 12 1.32 3.46 -14.38
N GLY A 13 0.28 2.66 -14.54
CA GLY A 13 -0.05 1.50 -13.74
C GLY A 13 -1.15 1.75 -12.70
N ALA A 14 -2.22 0.93 -12.78
CA ALA A 14 -3.34 0.92 -11.84
C ALA A 14 -3.11 -0.12 -10.70
N GLY A 15 -1.90 -0.20 -10.16
CA GLY A 15 -1.60 -0.87 -8.91
C GLY A 15 -1.90 0.02 -7.72
N ILE A 16 -1.74 -0.50 -6.48
CA ILE A 16 -2.07 0.23 -5.26
C ILE A 16 -1.32 1.57 -5.14
N VAL A 17 -0.04 1.61 -5.53
CA VAL A 17 0.77 2.84 -5.49
C VAL A 17 0.27 3.86 -6.51
N GLY A 18 0.04 3.43 -7.76
CA GLY A 18 -0.45 4.33 -8.82
C GLY A 18 -1.83 4.89 -8.47
N LEU A 19 -2.77 4.05 -8.05
CA LEU A 19 -4.12 4.48 -7.71
C LEU A 19 -4.18 5.35 -6.45
N SER A 20 -3.41 5.04 -5.40
CA SER A 20 -3.36 5.92 -4.23
C SER A 20 -2.78 7.29 -4.56
N THR A 21 -1.77 7.34 -5.44
CA THR A 21 -1.20 8.61 -5.95
C THR A 21 -2.22 9.38 -6.78
N ALA A 22 -2.88 8.70 -7.73
CA ALA A 22 -3.90 9.29 -8.59
C ALA A 22 -5.06 9.87 -7.76
N LEU A 23 -5.57 9.08 -6.80
CA LEU A 23 -6.64 9.50 -5.91
C LEU A 23 -6.26 10.72 -5.07
N HIS A 24 -5.03 10.73 -4.52
CA HIS A 24 -4.54 11.87 -3.76
C HIS A 24 -4.47 13.16 -4.60
N LEU A 25 -4.00 13.07 -5.84
CA LEU A 25 -3.95 14.21 -6.77
C LEU A 25 -5.36 14.64 -7.19
N GLN A 26 -6.27 13.70 -7.45
CA GLN A 26 -7.65 13.99 -7.82
C GLN A 26 -8.39 14.72 -6.69
N ARG A 27 -8.19 14.31 -5.43
CA ARG A 27 -8.73 15.00 -4.25
C ARG A 27 -8.21 16.44 -4.10
N GLN A 28 -7.09 16.80 -4.76
CA GLN A 28 -6.56 18.15 -4.86
C GLN A 28 -7.05 18.91 -6.10
N ASN A 29 -8.14 18.45 -6.74
CA ASN A 29 -8.73 19.01 -7.95
C ASN A 29 -7.76 19.05 -9.15
N LYS A 30 -6.86 18.05 -9.26
CA LYS A 30 -6.01 17.86 -10.43
C LYS A 30 -6.74 16.98 -11.45
N ASN A 31 -6.54 17.26 -12.74
CA ASN A 31 -7.05 16.42 -13.82
C ASN A 31 -6.05 15.29 -14.06
N VAL A 32 -6.39 14.07 -13.62
CA VAL A 32 -5.46 12.92 -13.60
C VAL A 32 -5.94 11.80 -14.51
N LEU A 33 -5.00 11.29 -15.33
CA LEU A 33 -5.18 10.08 -16.15
C LEU A 33 -4.36 8.93 -15.56
N VAL A 34 -4.98 7.76 -15.43
CA VAL A 34 -4.28 6.50 -15.12
C VAL A 34 -4.26 5.62 -16.36
N LEU A 35 -3.08 5.12 -16.74
CA LEU A 35 -2.86 4.24 -17.88
C LEU A 35 -2.45 2.86 -17.40
N GLU A 36 -3.27 1.83 -17.66
CA GLU A 36 -3.03 0.46 -17.20
C GLU A 36 -2.96 -0.50 -18.40
N LYS A 37 -1.91 -1.34 -18.42
CA LYS A 37 -1.72 -2.31 -19.52
C LYS A 37 -2.70 -3.47 -19.47
N GLU A 38 -3.21 -3.78 -18.29
CA GLU A 38 -4.14 -4.89 -18.09
C GLU A 38 -5.61 -4.42 -18.25
N LYS A 39 -6.53 -5.38 -18.27
CA LYS A 39 -7.98 -5.12 -18.42
C LYS A 39 -8.70 -4.63 -17.17
N LYS A 40 -8.03 -4.65 -16.01
CA LYS A 40 -8.56 -4.21 -14.72
C LYS A 40 -7.41 -3.88 -13.76
N PRO A 41 -7.64 -3.11 -12.67
CA PRO A 41 -6.60 -2.72 -11.76
C PRO A 41 -6.09 -3.90 -10.91
N GLY A 42 -4.88 -3.79 -10.39
CA GLY A 42 -4.32 -4.65 -9.35
C GLY A 42 -3.98 -6.08 -9.76
N LEU A 43 -3.89 -6.41 -11.05
CA LEU A 43 -3.67 -7.79 -11.52
C LEU A 43 -2.27 -8.36 -11.24
N HIS A 44 -1.33 -7.52 -10.82
CA HIS A 44 0.05 -7.93 -10.50
C HIS A 44 0.30 -7.94 -8.99
N GLN A 45 1.41 -7.35 -8.52
CA GLN A 45 1.85 -7.40 -7.12
C GLN A 45 0.78 -6.95 -6.12
N SER A 46 -0.03 -5.95 -6.48
CA SER A 46 -1.07 -5.43 -5.57
C SER A 46 -2.20 -6.42 -5.30
N GLY A 47 -2.50 -7.33 -6.22
CA GLY A 47 -3.49 -8.40 -6.04
C GLY A 47 -2.88 -9.79 -5.79
N ARG A 48 -1.54 -9.90 -5.69
CA ARG A 48 -0.81 -11.17 -5.54
C ARG A 48 0.25 -11.07 -4.44
N ASN A 49 -0.21 -10.82 -3.24
CA ASN A 49 0.63 -10.65 -2.06
C ASN A 49 0.03 -11.40 -0.86
N SER A 50 0.71 -11.38 0.28
CA SER A 50 0.27 -12.07 1.50
C SER A 50 -0.83 -11.32 2.28
N GLY A 51 -1.27 -10.16 1.83
CA GLY A 51 -2.30 -9.37 2.48
C GLY A 51 -1.88 -8.70 3.79
N VAL A 52 -0.60 -8.73 4.16
CA VAL A 52 -0.14 -8.25 5.46
C VAL A 52 -0.13 -6.73 5.54
N ILE A 53 -0.82 -6.19 6.54
CA ILE A 53 -0.67 -4.80 6.99
C ILE A 53 0.55 -4.76 7.92
N HIS A 54 1.69 -4.27 7.41
CA HIS A 54 2.95 -4.28 8.14
C HIS A 54 2.96 -3.28 9.31
N SER A 55 3.44 -3.74 10.47
CA SER A 55 3.59 -2.90 11.67
C SER A 55 4.70 -1.86 11.56
N GLY A 56 5.75 -2.14 10.80
CA GLY A 56 6.95 -1.29 10.70
C GLY A 56 8.11 -1.66 11.64
N ILE A 57 7.94 -2.63 12.54
CA ILE A 57 8.89 -2.97 13.62
C ILE A 57 10.32 -3.29 13.16
N TYR A 58 10.48 -3.79 11.93
CA TYR A 58 11.81 -4.14 11.41
C TYR A 58 12.61 -2.94 10.90
N TYR A 59 11.97 -1.78 10.75
CA TYR A 59 12.65 -0.61 10.18
C TYR A 59 13.39 0.17 11.26
N LYS A 60 14.52 0.76 10.87
CA LYS A 60 15.33 1.59 11.77
C LYS A 60 14.50 2.81 12.20
N PRO A 61 14.40 3.09 13.51
CA PRO A 61 13.76 4.32 14.01
C PRO A 61 14.32 5.58 13.35
N ASN A 62 13.50 6.59 13.20
CA ASN A 62 13.83 7.87 12.55
C ASN A 62 14.33 7.75 11.11
N SER A 63 13.95 6.68 10.42
CA SER A 63 14.17 6.54 8.98
C SER A 63 12.87 6.84 8.23
N SER A 64 12.98 7.38 7.01
CA SER A 64 11.81 7.58 6.14
C SER A 64 10.99 6.29 5.94
N LYS A 65 11.65 5.13 6.05
CA LYS A 65 11.01 3.83 5.91
C LYS A 65 10.11 3.50 7.09
N SER A 66 10.53 3.78 8.33
CA SER A 66 9.72 3.61 9.53
C SER A 66 8.57 4.62 9.57
N GLU A 67 8.85 5.89 9.33
CA GLU A 67 7.86 6.97 9.32
C GLU A 67 6.74 6.71 8.31
N LEU A 68 7.12 6.46 7.04
CA LEU A 68 6.16 6.22 5.97
C LEU A 68 5.39 4.91 6.15
N SER A 69 6.02 3.86 6.71
CA SER A 69 5.34 2.60 6.98
C SER A 69 4.28 2.74 8.07
N ILE A 70 4.60 3.40 9.19
CA ILE A 70 3.68 3.61 10.31
C ILE A 70 2.54 4.54 9.87
N ARG A 71 2.87 5.68 9.27
CA ARG A 71 1.88 6.62 8.75
C ARG A 71 0.97 5.98 7.69
N GLY A 72 1.57 5.24 6.74
CA GLY A 72 0.82 4.56 5.68
C GLY A 72 -0.12 3.49 6.22
N ARG A 73 0.29 2.73 7.24
CA ARG A 73 -0.58 1.78 7.94
C ARG A 73 -1.79 2.48 8.57
N ASN A 74 -1.58 3.58 9.28
CA ASN A 74 -2.65 4.31 9.96
C ASN A 74 -3.65 4.86 8.94
N LEU A 75 -3.16 5.52 7.89
CA LEU A 75 -4.01 6.02 6.80
C LEU A 75 -4.76 4.91 6.07
N LEU A 76 -4.13 3.74 5.91
CA LEU A 76 -4.82 2.58 5.32
C LEU A 76 -5.96 2.12 6.22
N ILE A 77 -5.74 1.96 7.53
CA ILE A 77 -6.77 1.53 8.49
C ILE A 77 -7.93 2.53 8.52
N GLU A 78 -7.64 3.83 8.54
CA GLU A 78 -8.67 4.88 8.43
C GLU A 78 -9.51 4.69 7.16
N TYR A 79 -8.86 4.54 6.02
CA TYR A 79 -9.53 4.32 4.73
C TYR A 79 -10.37 3.05 4.71
N LEU A 80 -9.87 1.92 5.26
CA LEU A 80 -10.60 0.67 5.35
C LEU A 80 -11.91 0.84 6.15
N ASN A 81 -11.83 1.55 7.28
CA ASN A 81 -12.99 1.85 8.11
C ASN A 81 -14.00 2.76 7.41
N GLU A 82 -13.52 3.83 6.76
CA GLU A 82 -14.37 4.76 6.00
C GLU A 82 -15.12 4.08 4.86
N ARG A 83 -14.48 3.12 4.19
CA ARG A 83 -15.04 2.40 3.04
C ARG A 83 -15.74 1.09 3.40
N GLY A 84 -15.75 0.70 4.66
CA GLY A 84 -16.34 -0.56 5.13
C GLY A 84 -15.63 -1.80 4.56
N ILE A 85 -14.33 -1.70 4.26
CA ILE A 85 -13.53 -2.83 3.77
C ILE A 85 -13.10 -3.67 4.97
N ASN A 86 -13.38 -4.97 4.90
CA ASN A 86 -13.04 -5.88 5.98
C ASN A 86 -11.53 -6.10 6.09
N TYR A 87 -11.02 -5.98 7.30
CA TYR A 87 -9.64 -6.33 7.65
C TYR A 87 -9.60 -6.95 9.06
N ARG A 88 -8.52 -7.62 9.40
CA ARG A 88 -8.30 -8.16 10.74
C ARG A 88 -6.96 -7.67 11.27
N GLN A 89 -6.97 -7.14 12.48
CA GLN A 89 -5.76 -6.67 13.19
C GLN A 89 -5.53 -7.56 14.42
N GLU A 90 -5.15 -8.80 14.16
CA GLU A 90 -4.92 -9.82 15.19
C GLU A 90 -3.47 -9.82 15.69
N GLY A 91 -2.64 -8.94 15.14
CA GLY A 91 -1.21 -8.90 15.44
C GLY A 91 -0.42 -9.93 14.64
N LYS A 92 0.83 -10.07 15.04
CA LYS A 92 1.73 -11.14 14.59
C LYS A 92 2.68 -11.54 15.70
N VAL A 93 3.19 -12.76 15.65
CA VAL A 93 4.29 -13.22 16.49
C VAL A 93 5.56 -13.33 15.66
N VAL A 94 6.65 -12.78 16.15
CA VAL A 94 8.01 -13.00 15.63
C VAL A 94 8.69 -14.01 16.55
N VAL A 95 8.85 -15.24 16.09
CA VAL A 95 9.48 -16.31 16.89
C VAL A 95 10.97 -16.39 16.61
N ASP A 96 11.79 -16.50 17.66
CA ASP A 96 13.23 -16.73 17.58
C ASP A 96 13.68 -17.42 18.88
N ASN A 97 14.75 -18.25 18.78
CA ASN A 97 15.41 -18.84 19.95
C ASN A 97 16.43 -17.87 20.58
N ASP A 98 16.79 -16.82 19.88
CA ASP A 98 17.73 -15.79 20.31
C ASP A 98 16.94 -14.65 20.99
N LEU A 99 16.96 -14.67 22.32
CA LEU A 99 16.24 -13.67 23.14
C LEU A 99 16.76 -12.25 22.89
N ASP A 100 18.06 -12.08 22.70
CA ASP A 100 18.67 -10.76 22.48
C ASP A 100 18.09 -10.08 21.23
N LYS A 101 17.79 -10.87 20.19
CA LYS A 101 17.14 -10.34 18.98
C LYS A 101 15.72 -9.86 19.26
N LEU A 102 14.96 -10.60 20.05
CA LEU A 102 13.58 -10.23 20.41
C LEU A 102 13.58 -8.99 21.30
N GLU A 103 14.49 -8.90 22.28
CA GLU A 103 14.68 -7.73 23.15
C GLU A 103 15.10 -6.49 22.33
N ASN A 104 15.99 -6.66 21.35
CA ASN A 104 16.36 -5.57 20.44
C ASN A 104 15.16 -5.06 19.61
N LEU A 105 14.28 -5.97 19.14
CA LEU A 105 13.05 -5.57 18.45
C LEU A 105 12.05 -4.89 19.39
N GLN A 106 11.92 -5.40 20.62
CA GLN A 106 11.07 -4.76 21.64
C GLN A 106 11.59 -3.36 22.02
N SER A 107 12.90 -3.20 22.19
CA SER A 107 13.51 -1.90 22.42
C SER A 107 13.22 -0.93 21.27
N ARG A 108 13.35 -1.42 20.04
CA ARG A 108 13.02 -0.65 18.83
C ARG A 108 11.55 -0.25 18.77
N SER A 109 10.63 -1.12 19.21
CA SER A 109 9.20 -0.78 19.23
C SER A 109 8.90 0.44 20.12
N LYS A 110 9.62 0.58 21.24
CA LYS A 110 9.50 1.75 22.12
C LYS A 110 9.96 3.03 21.44
N GLU A 111 11.08 2.98 20.69
CA GLU A 111 11.56 4.11 19.90
C GLU A 111 10.61 4.48 18.72
N LEU A 112 9.83 3.51 18.25
CA LEU A 112 8.81 3.67 17.20
C LEU A 112 7.42 4.01 17.74
N GLU A 113 7.30 4.22 19.06
CA GLU A 113 6.04 4.53 19.76
C GLU A 113 4.95 3.47 19.48
N MET A 114 5.34 2.18 19.48
CA MET A 114 4.45 1.04 19.25
C MET A 114 4.08 0.40 20.58
N ASP A 115 2.83 0.59 21.01
CA ASP A 115 2.33 0.03 22.27
C ASP A 115 2.00 -1.47 22.17
N GLY A 116 2.05 -2.16 23.31
CA GLY A 116 1.64 -3.55 23.45
C GLY A 116 2.55 -4.56 22.74
N VAL A 117 3.80 -4.18 22.44
CA VAL A 117 4.79 -5.09 21.86
C VAL A 117 5.54 -5.79 22.99
N ASP A 118 5.23 -7.07 23.21
CA ASP A 118 5.71 -7.82 24.36
C ASP A 118 6.35 -9.15 23.98
N ILE A 119 7.38 -9.56 24.73
CA ILE A 119 7.94 -10.90 24.66
C ILE A 119 6.97 -11.87 25.31
N VAL A 120 6.60 -12.89 24.59
CA VAL A 120 5.70 -13.98 25.01
C VAL A 120 6.43 -15.31 25.01
N GLN A 121 6.21 -16.16 26.00
CA GLN A 121 6.92 -17.43 26.16
C GLN A 121 5.97 -18.58 26.51
N ASP A 122 6.40 -19.79 26.23
CA ASP A 122 5.76 -21.04 26.58
C ASP A 122 4.24 -21.06 26.31
N ASP A 123 3.41 -21.21 27.35
CA ASP A 123 1.97 -21.34 27.25
C ASP A 123 1.29 -20.04 26.71
N ASP A 124 1.84 -18.88 27.03
CA ASP A 124 1.33 -17.61 26.48
C ASP A 124 1.56 -17.52 24.97
N LEU A 125 2.73 -17.95 24.48
CA LEU A 125 2.99 -18.02 23.06
C LEU A 125 2.10 -19.06 22.37
N LEU A 126 1.95 -20.25 22.98
CA LEU A 126 1.10 -21.32 22.43
C LEU A 126 -0.39 -20.95 22.43
N SER A 127 -0.83 -20.06 23.29
CA SER A 127 -2.20 -19.52 23.25
C SER A 127 -2.47 -18.66 22.03
N ILE A 128 -1.43 -17.99 21.48
CA ILE A 128 -1.50 -17.13 20.30
C ILE A 128 -1.22 -17.95 19.02
N GLU A 129 -0.16 -18.78 19.05
CA GLU A 129 0.27 -19.62 17.92
C GLU A 129 0.47 -21.08 18.39
N PRO A 130 -0.60 -21.88 18.39
CA PRO A 130 -0.58 -23.25 18.92
C PRO A 130 0.38 -24.21 18.21
N ASN A 131 0.75 -23.89 16.97
CA ASN A 131 1.64 -24.72 16.15
C ASN A 131 3.12 -24.33 16.26
N SER A 132 3.47 -23.35 17.09
CA SER A 132 4.85 -22.94 17.26
C SER A 132 5.68 -24.03 17.90
N VAL A 133 6.80 -24.38 17.25
CA VAL A 133 7.82 -25.28 17.82
C VAL A 133 8.87 -24.52 18.63
N ILE A 134 8.96 -23.20 18.43
CA ILE A 134 9.79 -22.27 19.21
C ILE A 134 8.95 -21.75 20.35
N LYS A 135 9.52 -21.69 21.55
CA LYS A 135 8.79 -21.32 22.75
C LYS A 135 8.95 -19.85 23.20
N THR A 136 9.62 -19.07 22.39
CA THR A 136 9.83 -17.65 22.66
C THR A 136 9.49 -16.84 21.43
N GLY A 137 8.76 -15.75 21.61
CA GLY A 137 8.36 -14.86 20.52
C GLY A 137 8.13 -13.43 21.00
N LEU A 138 8.00 -12.53 20.03
CA LEU A 138 7.60 -11.15 20.24
C LEU A 138 6.22 -10.94 19.61
N PHE A 139 5.24 -10.63 20.42
CA PHE A 139 3.90 -10.28 19.92
C PHE A 139 3.86 -8.82 19.50
N VAL A 140 3.33 -8.55 18.31
CA VAL A 140 3.27 -7.20 17.69
C VAL A 140 1.83 -6.92 17.26
N PRO A 141 1.00 -6.28 18.08
CA PRO A 141 -0.44 -6.13 17.85
C PRO A 141 -0.78 -5.22 16.64
N GLN A 142 0.15 -4.38 16.18
CA GLN A 142 -0.10 -3.45 15.08
C GLN A 142 -0.11 -4.09 13.69
N ALA A 143 0.21 -5.37 13.58
CA ALA A 143 0.12 -6.09 12.31
C ALA A 143 -1.33 -6.54 12.05
N GLY A 144 -1.68 -6.67 10.78
CA GLY A 144 -3.00 -7.15 10.38
C GLY A 144 -2.99 -7.77 8.99
N VAL A 145 -4.18 -8.12 8.50
CA VAL A 145 -4.37 -8.64 7.15
C VAL A 145 -5.57 -8.00 6.48
N VAL A 146 -5.46 -7.78 5.16
CA VAL A 146 -6.51 -7.24 4.31
C VAL A 146 -6.41 -7.83 2.90
N ASP A 147 -7.51 -7.91 2.17
CA ASP A 147 -7.47 -8.14 0.71
C ASP A 147 -7.04 -6.85 -0.01
N TYR A 148 -5.77 -6.73 -0.35
CA TYR A 148 -5.28 -5.58 -1.13
C TYR A 148 -5.90 -5.49 -2.53
N GLY A 149 -6.43 -6.57 -3.07
CA GLY A 149 -7.21 -6.52 -4.31
C GLY A 149 -8.52 -5.73 -4.12
N GLU A 150 -9.17 -5.84 -2.96
CA GLU A 150 -10.35 -5.05 -2.60
C GLU A 150 -9.98 -3.57 -2.40
N VAL A 151 -8.90 -3.29 -1.69
CA VAL A 151 -8.38 -1.91 -1.51
C VAL A 151 -8.09 -1.24 -2.85
N VAL A 152 -7.43 -1.94 -3.77
CA VAL A 152 -7.13 -1.41 -5.11
C VAL A 152 -8.40 -1.11 -5.91
N ARG A 153 -9.41 -1.97 -5.82
CA ARG A 153 -10.72 -1.72 -6.46
C ARG A 153 -11.39 -0.48 -5.87
N ALA A 154 -11.42 -0.37 -4.55
CA ALA A 154 -12.00 0.79 -3.87
C ALA A 154 -11.29 2.10 -4.24
N TYR A 155 -9.96 2.11 -4.35
CA TYR A 155 -9.22 3.28 -4.83
C TYR A 155 -9.58 3.64 -6.28
N ALA A 156 -9.74 2.64 -7.16
CA ALA A 156 -10.11 2.88 -8.54
C ALA A 156 -11.53 3.45 -8.66
N ASP A 157 -12.47 2.87 -7.90
CA ASP A 157 -13.87 3.30 -7.92
C ASP A 157 -14.00 4.74 -7.41
N GLU A 158 -13.39 5.06 -6.27
CA GLU A 158 -13.39 6.43 -5.75
C GLU A 158 -12.71 7.43 -6.68
N PHE A 159 -11.60 7.05 -7.29
CA PHE A 159 -10.90 7.90 -8.26
C PHE A 159 -11.82 8.27 -9.43
N ILE A 160 -12.58 7.29 -9.95
CA ILE A 160 -13.55 7.50 -11.02
C ILE A 160 -14.73 8.35 -10.54
N GLU A 161 -15.26 8.10 -9.33
CA GLU A 161 -16.34 8.90 -8.71
C GLU A 161 -15.98 10.37 -8.59
N LEU A 162 -14.72 10.68 -8.32
CA LEU A 162 -14.17 12.04 -8.26
C LEU A 162 -13.85 12.64 -9.63
N GLY A 163 -14.20 11.95 -10.73
CA GLY A 163 -14.01 12.43 -12.09
C GLY A 163 -12.63 12.11 -12.69
N GLY A 164 -11.84 11.26 -12.05
CA GLY A 164 -10.60 10.73 -12.62
C GLY A 164 -10.85 9.76 -13.76
N GLU A 165 -9.87 9.60 -14.65
CA GLU A 165 -9.99 8.73 -15.83
C GLU A 165 -8.98 7.59 -15.78
N ILE A 166 -9.44 6.33 -15.97
CA ILE A 166 -8.58 5.15 -16.11
C ILE A 166 -8.76 4.57 -17.52
N GLN A 167 -7.66 4.47 -18.27
CA GLN A 167 -7.61 3.79 -19.54
C GLN A 167 -6.92 2.44 -19.38
N TYR A 168 -7.67 1.37 -19.64
CA TYR A 168 -7.19 0.00 -19.58
C TYR A 168 -6.69 -0.50 -20.94
N ILE A 169 -5.86 -1.53 -20.95
CA ILE A 169 -5.25 -2.14 -22.14
C ILE A 169 -4.34 -1.14 -22.88
N GLU A 170 -3.73 -0.24 -22.11
CA GLU A 170 -2.81 0.79 -22.57
C GLU A 170 -1.39 0.50 -22.04
N GLU A 171 -0.67 -0.37 -22.78
CA GLU A 171 0.73 -0.67 -22.50
C GLU A 171 1.61 0.45 -23.04
N ILE A 172 2.21 1.21 -22.14
CA ILE A 172 3.07 2.35 -22.49
C ILE A 172 4.42 1.84 -23.02
N ILE A 173 4.80 2.34 -24.18
CA ILE A 173 6.02 1.97 -24.90
C ILE A 173 7.03 3.11 -25.00
N GLU A 174 6.57 4.36 -24.89
CA GLU A 174 7.43 5.52 -25.06
C GLU A 174 6.89 6.74 -24.29
N ILE A 175 7.78 7.56 -23.76
CA ILE A 175 7.48 8.87 -23.19
C ILE A 175 8.43 9.89 -23.80
N GLU A 176 7.89 10.90 -24.46
CA GLU A 176 8.65 11.99 -25.06
C GLU A 176 8.38 13.31 -24.32
N ASN A 177 9.43 14.09 -24.11
CA ASN A 177 9.30 15.44 -23.58
C ASN A 177 9.23 16.44 -24.76
N LEU A 178 8.09 17.06 -24.93
CA LEU A 178 7.84 18.05 -25.98
C LEU A 178 7.66 19.44 -25.34
N HIS A 179 8.75 20.15 -25.10
CA HIS A 179 8.75 21.45 -24.41
C HIS A 179 8.03 21.38 -23.04
N ASN A 180 6.82 21.90 -22.95
CA ASN A 180 6.03 21.95 -21.70
C ASN A 180 5.02 20.80 -21.55
N VAL A 181 4.99 19.86 -22.48
CA VAL A 181 4.03 18.76 -22.51
C VAL A 181 4.77 17.44 -22.66
N LYS A 182 4.37 16.43 -21.89
CA LYS A 182 4.83 15.07 -22.06
C LYS A 182 3.86 14.33 -22.98
N GLN A 183 4.41 13.70 -24.02
CA GLN A 183 3.65 12.82 -24.88
C GLN A 183 3.91 11.37 -24.46
N ILE A 184 2.83 10.64 -24.14
CA ILE A 184 2.89 9.27 -23.65
C ILE A 184 2.25 8.39 -24.71
N LYS A 185 3.04 7.46 -25.29
CA LYS A 185 2.60 6.56 -26.35
C LYS A 185 2.39 5.16 -25.81
N SER A 186 1.20 4.63 -26.01
CA SER A 186 0.94 3.21 -25.87
C SER A 186 1.05 2.51 -27.24
N LYS A 187 0.86 1.21 -27.26
CA LYS A 187 0.75 0.45 -28.52
C LYS A 187 -0.43 0.87 -29.41
N LYS A 188 -1.42 1.59 -28.83
CA LYS A 188 -2.67 1.91 -29.51
C LYS A 188 -2.93 3.40 -29.64
N ASN A 189 -2.62 4.16 -28.61
CA ASN A 189 -3.00 5.55 -28.46
C ASN A 189 -1.84 6.45 -28.02
N THR A 190 -2.06 7.75 -28.13
CA THR A 190 -1.13 8.77 -27.64
C THR A 190 -1.89 9.73 -26.72
N PHE A 191 -1.33 9.96 -25.56
CA PHE A 191 -1.86 10.85 -24.51
C PHE A 191 -0.91 12.01 -24.27
N SER A 192 -1.41 13.08 -23.64
CA SER A 192 -0.58 14.25 -23.32
C SER A 192 -0.84 14.72 -21.90
N CYS A 193 0.20 15.02 -21.14
CA CYS A 193 0.11 15.68 -19.83
C CYS A 193 1.16 16.81 -19.70
N GLU A 194 0.91 17.75 -18.82
CA GLU A 194 1.80 18.87 -18.50
C GLU A 194 3.02 18.44 -17.65
#